data_5646f39620787e46016e8873887d6169
#
_entry.id   5646f39620787e46016e8873887d6169
#
_cell.length_a   1.000
_cell.length_b   1.000
_cell.length_c   1.000
_cell.angle_alpha   90.00
_cell.angle_beta   90.00
_cell.angle_gamma   90.00
#
_symmetry.space_group_name_H-M   'P 1'
#
loop_
_entity.id
_entity.type
_entity.pdbx_description
1 polymer ?
#
loop_
_entity_poly.entity_id
_entity_poly.type
_entity_poly.pdbx_seq_one_letter_code
_entity_poly.pdbx_strand_id
1 'polypeptide(L)'
;MNAEFFLETSVLGFQPSLPNWQFSLLNGQYTLTQSVPLGTLLEFKVSRGSHQTEEGNPYGRRSFARRLVVTQPCEVSLEVLGWQDLPGEEPPHTLSGQVERITLYSPELEDDLTILVYRPHGYDGSSARYPVLYMHDGANVFDAATSYAGVEWGVDEAAEQLALEGLECMVVAVEVRGKHRITDYTPFKSRVNGYAPGADTYTRFLTETLKPFIDNKYRTLGDREHTGIAGASFGGLISLYAGLARADIYGFIGAFSPSLWLGDFEMFGWLETQDPSGSRIYVDMGTHEGDDIDFAALTQRQAKILATLLEGRGAKVRFVTGEGHWHDETAWAERFPAVLRWFLKSSNS
;
A
#
# COMPACT_ATOMS: atom_id res chain seq x y z
N MET A 1 1.01 -25.91 -32.84
CA MET A 1 -0.20 -25.22 -32.36
C MET A 1 0.20 -23.78 -32.13
N ASN A 2 -0.52 -22.82 -32.69
CA ASN A 2 -0.28 -21.41 -32.36
C ASN A 2 -0.68 -21.19 -30.91
N ALA A 3 0.10 -20.40 -30.17
CA ALA A 3 -0.24 -20.02 -28.81
C ALA A 3 -1.50 -19.14 -28.84
N GLU A 4 -2.40 -19.35 -27.90
CA GLU A 4 -3.58 -18.49 -27.73
C GLU A 4 -3.24 -17.44 -26.67
N PHE A 5 -3.56 -16.17 -26.97
CA PHE A 5 -3.39 -15.05 -26.08
C PHE A 5 -4.70 -14.31 -25.90
N PHE A 6 -4.93 -13.81 -24.69
CA PHE A 6 -6.12 -13.05 -24.29
C PHE A 6 -5.72 -11.76 -23.60
N LEU A 7 -6.57 -10.74 -23.72
CA LEU A 7 -6.45 -9.51 -22.95
C LEU A 7 -7.42 -9.56 -21.75
N GLU A 8 -6.90 -9.54 -20.56
CA GLU A 8 -7.65 -9.42 -19.31
C GLU A 8 -7.71 -7.95 -18.91
N THR A 9 -8.87 -7.45 -18.53
CA THR A 9 -9.04 -6.01 -18.26
C THR A 9 -9.84 -5.75 -16.98
N SER A 10 -9.60 -4.60 -16.34
CA SER A 10 -10.35 -4.13 -15.18
C SER A 10 -11.84 -4.00 -15.44
N VAL A 11 -12.23 -3.48 -16.61
CA VAL A 11 -13.65 -3.32 -17.02
C VAL A 11 -14.42 -4.63 -17.14
N LEU A 12 -13.72 -5.76 -17.16
CA LEU A 12 -14.29 -7.12 -17.20
C LEU A 12 -13.94 -7.94 -15.95
N GLY A 13 -13.42 -7.29 -14.90
CA GLY A 13 -12.99 -7.95 -13.66
C GLY A 13 -11.84 -8.94 -13.88
N PHE A 14 -10.95 -8.66 -14.83
CA PHE A 14 -9.78 -9.50 -15.17
C PHE A 14 -10.14 -10.96 -15.44
N GLN A 15 -11.19 -11.22 -16.20
CA GLN A 15 -11.58 -12.58 -16.58
C GLN A 15 -10.65 -13.12 -17.66
N PRO A 16 -9.96 -14.25 -17.42
CA PRO A 16 -9.11 -14.89 -18.42
C PRO A 16 -9.95 -15.59 -19.49
N SER A 17 -9.40 -15.75 -20.67
CA SER A 17 -9.97 -16.58 -21.77
C SER A 17 -11.35 -16.15 -22.27
N LEU A 18 -11.70 -14.86 -22.25
CA LEU A 18 -12.92 -14.37 -22.91
C LEU A 18 -12.74 -14.40 -24.44
N PRO A 19 -13.58 -15.12 -25.20
CA PRO A 19 -13.41 -15.30 -26.65
C PRO A 19 -13.33 -13.99 -27.44
N ASN A 20 -14.11 -12.98 -27.04
CA ASN A 20 -14.11 -11.66 -27.68
C ASN A 20 -12.88 -10.82 -27.36
N TRP A 21 -12.05 -11.26 -26.43
CA TRP A 21 -10.80 -10.61 -25.99
C TRP A 21 -9.57 -11.45 -26.33
N GLN A 22 -9.72 -12.41 -27.24
CA GLN A 22 -8.64 -13.23 -27.78
C GLN A 22 -7.92 -12.49 -28.92
N PHE A 23 -6.59 -12.51 -28.87
CA PHE A 23 -5.76 -11.98 -29.95
C PHE A 23 -5.81 -12.90 -31.18
N SER A 24 -5.84 -12.31 -32.34
CA SER A 24 -5.75 -13.00 -33.64
C SER A 24 -4.35 -12.82 -34.22
N LEU A 25 -3.78 -13.90 -34.76
CA LEU A 25 -2.52 -13.83 -35.49
C LEU A 25 -2.74 -13.33 -36.91
N LEU A 26 -2.26 -12.15 -37.25
CA LEU A 26 -2.33 -11.53 -38.57
C LEU A 26 -0.94 -11.08 -39.01
N ASN A 27 -0.49 -11.54 -40.17
CA ASN A 27 0.83 -11.19 -40.73
C ASN A 27 2.02 -11.37 -39.77
N GLY A 28 1.97 -12.40 -38.91
CA GLY A 28 3.02 -12.69 -37.95
C GLY A 28 2.97 -11.89 -36.65
N GLN A 29 1.96 -11.04 -36.48
CA GLN A 29 1.71 -10.27 -35.25
C GLN A 29 0.38 -10.66 -34.63
N TYR A 30 0.33 -10.69 -33.28
CA TYR A 30 -0.91 -10.86 -32.54
C TYR A 30 -1.62 -9.52 -32.42
N THR A 31 -2.86 -9.43 -32.88
CA THR A 31 -3.64 -8.19 -32.89
C THR A 31 -5.00 -8.40 -32.23
N LEU A 32 -5.49 -7.37 -31.56
CA LEU A 32 -6.81 -7.31 -30.97
C LEU A 32 -7.36 -5.88 -31.14
N THR A 33 -8.60 -5.75 -31.61
CA THR A 33 -9.29 -4.45 -31.66
C THR A 33 -10.50 -4.49 -30.74
N GLN A 34 -10.58 -3.51 -29.82
CA GLN A 34 -11.67 -3.42 -28.86
C GLN A 34 -12.26 -2.01 -28.80
N SER A 35 -13.51 -1.94 -28.38
CA SER A 35 -14.19 -0.67 -28.10
C SER A 35 -14.36 -0.51 -26.60
N VAL A 36 -13.76 0.54 -26.07
CA VAL A 36 -13.83 0.89 -24.65
C VAL A 36 -14.34 2.34 -24.55
N PRO A 37 -15.22 2.68 -23.61
CA PRO A 37 -15.72 4.04 -23.45
C PRO A 37 -14.61 5.08 -23.23
N LEU A 38 -14.79 6.29 -23.75
CA LEU A 38 -13.89 7.40 -23.41
C LEU A 38 -14.01 7.73 -21.92
N GLY A 39 -12.90 8.07 -21.30
CA GLY A 39 -12.81 8.31 -19.86
C GLY A 39 -12.47 7.07 -19.03
N THR A 40 -12.43 5.86 -19.64
CA THR A 40 -12.03 4.65 -18.92
C THR A 40 -10.56 4.73 -18.47
N LEU A 41 -10.32 4.41 -17.23
CA LEU A 41 -8.99 4.12 -16.68
C LEU A 41 -8.76 2.60 -16.84
N LEU A 42 -8.24 2.21 -17.99
CA LEU A 42 -8.10 0.82 -18.35
C LEU A 42 -6.84 0.22 -17.75
N GLU A 43 -6.99 -0.74 -16.85
CA GLU A 43 -5.92 -1.64 -16.46
C GLU A 43 -6.07 -2.97 -17.22
N PHE A 44 -4.97 -3.51 -17.73
CA PHE A 44 -5.02 -4.74 -18.52
C PHE A 44 -3.74 -5.55 -18.46
N LYS A 45 -3.88 -6.86 -18.71
CA LYS A 45 -2.78 -7.83 -18.82
C LYS A 45 -2.98 -8.73 -20.02
N VAL A 46 -1.89 -9.29 -20.51
CA VAL A 46 -1.93 -10.38 -21.49
C VAL A 46 -1.85 -11.72 -20.74
N SER A 47 -2.70 -12.67 -21.10
CA SER A 47 -2.66 -14.02 -20.55
C SER A 47 -2.67 -15.10 -21.64
N ARG A 48 -2.37 -16.33 -21.24
CA ARG A 48 -2.53 -17.53 -22.07
C ARG A 48 -3.74 -18.36 -21.65
N GLY A 49 -4.80 -17.67 -21.18
CA GLY A 49 -6.11 -18.22 -20.87
C GLY A 49 -6.35 -18.61 -19.40
N SER A 50 -5.45 -18.27 -18.49
CA SER A 50 -5.65 -18.44 -17.04
C SER A 50 -4.86 -17.42 -16.24
N HIS A 51 -5.29 -17.13 -15.00
CA HIS A 51 -4.55 -16.24 -14.09
C HIS A 51 -3.14 -16.76 -13.72
N GLN A 52 -2.90 -18.07 -13.79
CA GLN A 52 -1.57 -18.63 -13.57
C GLN A 52 -0.63 -18.37 -14.76
N THR A 53 -1.19 -18.10 -15.94
CA THR A 53 -0.46 -17.89 -17.20
C THR A 53 -0.54 -16.45 -17.67
N GLU A 54 -0.76 -15.50 -16.76
CA GLU A 54 -0.66 -14.05 -17.02
C GLU A 54 0.78 -13.65 -17.32
N GLU A 55 0.91 -12.54 -18.04
CA GLU A 55 2.20 -11.87 -18.16
C GLU A 55 2.78 -11.52 -16.79
N GLY A 56 4.09 -11.60 -16.72
CA GLY A 56 4.87 -11.30 -15.54
C GLY A 56 6.00 -10.32 -15.86
N ASN A 57 6.76 -9.97 -14.84
CA ASN A 57 8.00 -9.23 -15.00
C ASN A 57 9.10 -10.11 -15.65
N PRO A 58 10.28 -9.57 -15.98
CA PRO A 58 11.38 -10.35 -16.58
C PRO A 58 11.84 -11.56 -15.76
N TYR A 59 11.53 -11.58 -14.47
CA TYR A 59 11.87 -12.65 -13.53
C TYR A 59 10.79 -13.73 -13.42
N GLY A 60 9.76 -13.71 -14.27
CA GLY A 60 8.63 -14.66 -14.22
C GLY A 60 7.75 -14.49 -12.97
N ARG A 61 7.80 -13.33 -12.32
CA ARG A 61 6.98 -13.00 -11.17
C ARG A 61 5.86 -12.05 -11.55
N ARG A 62 4.89 -11.87 -10.65
CA ARG A 62 3.77 -10.94 -10.86
C ARG A 62 4.27 -9.53 -11.18
N SER A 63 3.56 -8.84 -12.07
CA SER A 63 3.74 -7.42 -12.39
C SER A 63 2.42 -6.68 -12.19
N PHE A 64 2.47 -5.37 -12.12
CA PHE A 64 1.26 -4.56 -12.23
C PHE A 64 0.58 -4.78 -13.57
N ALA A 65 -0.72 -4.53 -13.61
CA ALA A 65 -1.43 -4.40 -14.88
C ALA A 65 -0.88 -3.21 -15.67
N ARG A 66 -0.91 -3.32 -16.99
CA ARG A 66 -0.63 -2.20 -17.89
C ARG A 66 -1.77 -1.19 -17.80
N ARG A 67 -1.51 0.06 -18.14
CA ARG A 67 -2.43 1.16 -17.91
C ARG A 67 -2.61 2.04 -19.12
N LEU A 68 -3.84 2.43 -19.37
CA LEU A 68 -4.21 3.34 -20.46
C LEU A 68 -5.38 4.22 -20.02
N VAL A 69 -5.22 5.53 -20.15
CA VAL A 69 -6.34 6.47 -20.04
C VAL A 69 -6.95 6.62 -21.43
N VAL A 70 -8.18 6.14 -21.61
CA VAL A 70 -8.83 6.11 -22.91
C VAL A 70 -9.46 7.47 -23.23
N THR A 71 -8.72 8.36 -23.89
CA THR A 71 -9.20 9.71 -24.26
C THR A 71 -9.56 9.85 -25.73
N GLN A 72 -9.09 8.94 -26.58
CA GLN A 72 -9.33 8.91 -28.02
C GLN A 72 -9.00 7.53 -28.59
N PRO A 73 -9.41 7.20 -29.82
CA PRO A 73 -8.94 6.00 -30.50
C PRO A 73 -7.41 6.00 -30.61
N CYS A 74 -6.78 4.89 -30.22
CA CYS A 74 -5.33 4.74 -30.25
C CYS A 74 -4.92 3.32 -30.60
N GLU A 75 -3.66 3.13 -30.96
CA GLU A 75 -2.99 1.84 -31.11
C GLU A 75 -1.93 1.71 -30.04
N VAL A 76 -1.87 0.53 -29.40
CA VAL A 76 -0.90 0.23 -28.34
C VAL A 76 -0.09 -1.00 -28.74
N SER A 77 1.24 -0.85 -28.82
CA SER A 77 2.15 -1.97 -29.02
C SER A 77 2.55 -2.55 -27.67
N LEU A 78 2.47 -3.88 -27.53
CA LEU A 78 2.76 -4.58 -26.29
C LEU A 78 3.92 -5.55 -26.50
N GLU A 79 4.85 -5.59 -25.54
CA GLU A 79 5.88 -6.59 -25.41
C GLU A 79 5.68 -7.31 -24.07
N VAL A 80 5.63 -8.64 -24.07
CA VAL A 80 5.53 -9.45 -22.86
C VAL A 80 6.93 -9.87 -22.46
N LEU A 81 7.38 -9.41 -21.29
CA LEU A 81 8.75 -9.62 -20.80
C LEU A 81 8.94 -10.98 -20.11
N GLY A 82 7.87 -11.56 -19.58
CA GLY A 82 7.89 -12.84 -18.88
C GLY A 82 6.47 -13.36 -18.65
N TRP A 83 6.38 -14.60 -18.15
CA TRP A 83 5.12 -15.27 -17.81
C TRP A 83 5.20 -15.79 -16.39
N GLN A 84 4.12 -15.65 -15.61
CA GLN A 84 4.11 -16.03 -14.18
C GLN A 84 4.28 -17.54 -13.93
N ASP A 85 3.95 -18.39 -14.91
CA ASP A 85 4.14 -19.84 -14.85
C ASP A 85 5.49 -20.32 -15.39
N LEU A 86 6.32 -19.43 -15.90
CA LEU A 86 7.67 -19.70 -16.38
C LEU A 86 8.68 -19.01 -15.44
N PRO A 87 9.33 -19.77 -14.53
CA PRO A 87 10.26 -19.17 -13.59
C PRO A 87 11.43 -18.53 -14.36
N GLY A 88 11.70 -17.28 -14.02
CA GLY A 88 12.87 -16.52 -14.43
C GLY A 88 14.01 -16.64 -13.43
N GLU A 89 15.01 -15.79 -13.58
CA GLU A 89 16.07 -15.61 -12.58
C GLU A 89 15.52 -15.00 -11.30
N GLU A 90 16.25 -15.14 -10.18
CA GLU A 90 15.92 -14.44 -8.94
C GLU A 90 16.04 -12.92 -9.18
N PRO A 91 15.03 -12.10 -8.78
CA PRO A 91 15.13 -10.67 -8.90
C PRO A 91 16.23 -10.12 -8.00
N PRO A 92 16.91 -9.05 -8.38
CA PRO A 92 17.89 -8.41 -7.53
C PRO A 92 17.20 -7.85 -6.29
N HIS A 93 17.87 -7.98 -5.13
CA HIS A 93 17.48 -7.27 -3.94
C HIS A 93 17.81 -5.79 -4.08
N THR A 94 16.90 -4.93 -3.63
CA THR A 94 17.05 -3.48 -3.66
C THR A 94 17.32 -2.91 -2.27
N LEU A 95 17.20 -3.73 -1.26
CA LEU A 95 17.33 -3.38 0.16
C LEU A 95 18.57 -2.54 0.43
N SER A 96 18.40 -1.36 1.00
CA SER A 96 19.43 -0.47 1.48
C SER A 96 19.42 -0.38 3.02
N GLY A 97 20.52 0.01 3.64
CA GLY A 97 20.59 0.13 5.10
C GLY A 97 20.52 -1.21 5.86
N GLN A 98 20.15 -1.15 7.13
CA GLN A 98 20.12 -2.31 8.03
C GLN A 98 18.68 -2.72 8.34
N VAL A 99 18.21 -3.78 7.70
CA VAL A 99 16.88 -4.36 7.95
C VAL A 99 17.02 -5.73 8.61
N GLU A 100 16.53 -5.86 9.85
CA GLU A 100 16.47 -7.12 10.60
C GLU A 100 15.10 -7.77 10.42
N ARG A 101 15.09 -9.08 10.11
CA ARG A 101 13.87 -9.89 10.03
C ARG A 101 13.67 -10.67 11.32
N ILE A 102 12.50 -10.54 11.92
CA ILE A 102 12.13 -11.15 13.21
C ILE A 102 10.83 -11.91 13.04
N THR A 103 10.72 -13.07 13.67
CA THR A 103 9.45 -13.75 13.90
C THR A 103 8.97 -13.44 15.31
N LEU A 104 7.74 -12.91 15.42
CA LEU A 104 7.12 -12.56 16.69
C LEU A 104 5.76 -13.25 16.81
N TYR A 105 5.57 -14.05 17.84
CA TYR A 105 4.28 -14.65 18.15
C TYR A 105 3.31 -13.59 18.70
N SER A 106 2.10 -13.58 18.16
CA SER A 106 1.00 -12.74 18.65
C SER A 106 -0.02 -13.60 19.41
N PRO A 107 -0.20 -13.39 20.72
CA PRO A 107 -1.26 -14.05 21.45
C PRO A 107 -2.67 -13.58 21.03
N GLU A 108 -2.80 -12.35 20.50
CA GLU A 108 -4.08 -11.81 20.03
C GLU A 108 -4.54 -12.46 18.73
N LEU A 109 -3.60 -12.73 17.84
CA LEU A 109 -3.87 -13.32 16.52
C LEU A 109 -3.65 -14.83 16.48
N GLU A 110 -3.11 -15.40 17.57
CA GLU A 110 -2.73 -16.82 17.70
C GLU A 110 -1.84 -17.32 16.55
N ASP A 111 -0.88 -16.47 16.12
CA ASP A 111 -0.04 -16.72 14.94
C ASP A 111 1.35 -16.09 15.09
N ASP A 112 2.29 -16.60 14.33
CA ASP A 112 3.62 -16.00 14.17
C ASP A 112 3.63 -14.98 13.04
N LEU A 113 4.04 -13.74 13.34
CA LEU A 113 4.17 -12.68 12.34
C LEU A 113 5.62 -12.38 12.03
N THR A 114 5.89 -12.12 10.75
CA THR A 114 7.17 -11.60 10.32
C THR A 114 7.18 -10.08 10.46
N ILE A 115 8.18 -9.58 11.16
CA ILE A 115 8.44 -8.18 11.41
C ILE A 115 9.78 -7.81 10.80
N LEU A 116 9.81 -6.77 9.98
CA LEU A 116 11.02 -6.19 9.40
C LEU A 116 11.33 -4.90 10.14
N VAL A 117 12.56 -4.77 10.63
CA VAL A 117 12.98 -3.60 11.43
C VAL A 117 14.16 -2.94 10.75
N TYR A 118 13.91 -1.79 10.11
CA TYR A 118 14.95 -0.90 9.62
C TYR A 118 15.55 -0.09 10.79
N ARG A 119 16.87 -0.03 10.84
CA ARG A 119 17.64 0.78 11.79
C ARG A 119 18.49 1.79 11.02
N PRO A 120 18.56 3.07 11.45
CA PRO A 120 19.37 4.07 10.75
C PRO A 120 20.87 3.69 10.78
N HIS A 121 21.61 4.13 9.78
CA HIS A 121 23.00 3.74 9.54
C HIS A 121 23.91 3.90 10.79
N GLY A 122 23.74 4.97 11.54
CA GLY A 122 24.51 5.25 12.75
C GLY A 122 24.07 4.48 14.02
N TYR A 123 23.06 3.61 13.93
CA TYR A 123 22.43 2.98 15.09
C TYR A 123 23.45 2.30 16.01
N ASP A 124 24.28 1.37 15.52
CA ASP A 124 25.16 0.56 16.36
C ASP A 124 26.31 1.38 17.03
N GLY A 125 26.69 2.49 16.42
CA GLY A 125 27.74 3.42 16.95
C GLY A 125 27.20 4.53 17.85
N SER A 126 25.88 4.62 18.09
CA SER A 126 25.23 5.69 18.82
C SER A 126 24.48 5.17 20.05
N SER A 127 24.29 6.04 21.04
CA SER A 127 23.36 5.83 22.15
C SER A 127 22.01 6.56 21.96
N ALA A 128 21.82 7.19 20.81
CA ALA A 128 20.60 7.93 20.50
C ALA A 128 19.36 7.03 20.51
N ARG A 129 18.21 7.66 20.77
CA ARG A 129 16.89 7.04 20.64
C ARG A 129 16.19 7.66 19.46
N TYR A 130 15.38 6.87 18.77
CA TYR A 130 14.82 7.20 17.48
C TYR A 130 13.29 7.16 17.48
N PRO A 131 12.61 8.08 16.77
CA PRO A 131 11.19 7.94 16.48
C PRO A 131 10.94 6.67 15.64
N VAL A 132 9.75 6.09 15.77
CA VAL A 132 9.39 4.83 15.13
C VAL A 132 8.14 5.02 14.25
N LEU A 133 8.25 4.64 12.98
CA LEU A 133 7.12 4.51 12.07
C LEU A 133 6.77 3.04 11.89
N TYR A 134 5.57 2.64 12.31
CA TYR A 134 5.02 1.31 12.05
C TYR A 134 4.35 1.30 10.68
N MET A 135 4.65 0.31 9.85
CA MET A 135 4.10 0.20 8.50
C MET A 135 3.44 -1.17 8.26
N HIS A 136 2.38 -1.17 7.49
CA HIS A 136 1.67 -2.37 7.06
C HIS A 136 2.25 -2.92 5.75
N ASP A 137 1.86 -4.15 5.39
CA ASP A 137 2.27 -4.80 4.14
C ASP A 137 3.80 -4.90 3.99
N GLY A 138 4.48 -5.36 5.04
CA GLY A 138 5.93 -5.31 5.21
C GLY A 138 6.76 -5.83 4.04
N ALA A 139 6.27 -6.81 3.29
CA ALA A 139 6.95 -7.35 2.11
C ALA A 139 7.14 -6.30 0.99
N ASN A 140 6.32 -5.24 0.95
CA ASN A 140 6.37 -4.18 -0.07
C ASN A 140 7.20 -2.96 0.36
N VAL A 141 7.76 -2.96 1.57
CA VAL A 141 8.29 -1.73 2.19
C VAL A 141 9.73 -1.45 1.81
N PHE A 142 10.59 -2.47 1.77
CA PHE A 142 12.05 -2.31 1.72
C PHE A 142 12.76 -3.03 0.57
N ASP A 143 12.09 -3.93 -0.16
CA ASP A 143 12.78 -4.80 -1.11
C ASP A 143 11.88 -5.20 -2.28
N ALA A 144 12.24 -4.79 -3.48
CA ALA A 144 11.52 -5.15 -4.69
C ALA A 144 11.47 -6.67 -4.93
N ALA A 145 12.49 -7.41 -4.47
CA ALA A 145 12.53 -8.87 -4.59
C ALA A 145 11.45 -9.58 -3.77
N THR A 146 10.96 -8.98 -2.69
CA THR A 146 9.89 -9.54 -1.85
C THR A 146 8.52 -8.93 -2.13
N SER A 147 8.47 -7.80 -2.84
CA SER A 147 7.25 -7.03 -3.07
C SER A 147 6.27 -7.74 -4.00
N TYR A 148 4.98 -7.41 -3.85
CA TYR A 148 3.87 -8.04 -4.55
C TYR A 148 4.00 -8.02 -6.09
N ALA A 149 4.46 -6.91 -6.66
CA ALA A 149 4.56 -6.72 -8.11
C ALA A 149 5.99 -6.41 -8.57
N GLY A 150 7.00 -6.68 -7.73
CA GLY A 150 8.40 -6.35 -8.04
C GLY A 150 8.72 -4.86 -7.92
N VAL A 151 7.85 -4.10 -7.23
CA VAL A 151 8.04 -2.67 -6.93
C VAL A 151 7.79 -2.47 -5.45
N GLU A 152 8.72 -1.82 -4.78
CA GLU A 152 8.63 -1.48 -3.37
C GLU A 152 8.35 0.01 -3.13
N TRP A 153 8.20 0.38 -1.85
CA TRP A 153 8.02 1.78 -1.46
C TRP A 153 9.33 2.57 -1.36
N GLY A 154 10.49 1.91 -1.32
CA GLY A 154 11.80 2.56 -1.11
C GLY A 154 11.88 3.29 0.23
N VAL A 155 11.37 2.68 1.29
CA VAL A 155 11.27 3.32 2.61
C VAL A 155 12.63 3.46 3.27
N ASP A 156 13.48 2.47 3.12
CA ASP A 156 14.85 2.49 3.62
C ASP A 156 15.71 3.50 2.85
N GLU A 157 15.59 3.60 1.51
CA GLU A 157 16.24 4.67 0.74
C GLU A 157 15.79 6.07 1.19
N ALA A 158 14.49 6.24 1.41
CA ALA A 158 13.95 7.51 1.89
C ALA A 158 14.47 7.84 3.29
N ALA A 159 14.56 6.85 4.18
CA ALA A 159 15.08 7.02 5.55
C ALA A 159 16.59 7.32 5.54
N GLU A 160 17.38 6.61 4.72
CA GLU A 160 18.83 6.88 4.55
C GLU A 160 19.06 8.30 4.01
N GLN A 161 18.27 8.73 3.00
CA GLN A 161 18.38 10.08 2.46
C GLN A 161 18.05 11.16 3.51
N LEU A 162 17.03 10.93 4.34
CA LEU A 162 16.67 11.86 5.42
C LEU A 162 17.67 11.86 6.56
N ALA A 163 18.32 10.74 6.83
CA ALA A 163 19.40 10.64 7.82
C ALA A 163 20.59 11.56 7.49
N LEU A 164 20.90 11.77 6.19
CA LEU A 164 21.90 12.73 5.76
C LEU A 164 21.57 14.19 6.17
N GLU A 165 20.29 14.48 6.42
CA GLU A 165 19.80 15.76 6.90
C GLU A 165 19.67 15.82 8.44
N GLY A 166 20.09 14.77 9.14
CA GLY A 166 19.93 14.63 10.59
C GLY A 166 18.51 14.22 11.04
N LEU A 167 17.69 13.71 10.11
CA LEU A 167 16.34 13.22 10.39
C LEU A 167 16.35 11.69 10.38
N GLU A 168 16.77 11.11 11.47
CA GLU A 168 16.89 9.65 11.63
C GLU A 168 15.64 9.05 12.28
N CYS A 169 15.27 7.84 11.86
CA CYS A 169 14.17 7.06 12.44
C CYS A 169 14.43 5.56 12.36
N MET A 170 13.60 4.82 13.06
CA MET A 170 13.40 3.40 12.83
C MET A 170 12.08 3.19 12.08
N VAL A 171 12.02 2.16 11.24
CA VAL A 171 10.77 1.73 10.61
C VAL A 171 10.54 0.27 10.95
N VAL A 172 9.32 -0.04 11.40
CA VAL A 172 8.88 -1.38 11.78
C VAL A 172 7.77 -1.79 10.84
N ALA A 173 8.06 -2.67 9.89
CA ALA A 173 7.10 -3.13 8.91
C ALA A 173 6.57 -4.53 9.25
N VAL A 174 5.25 -4.68 9.27
CA VAL A 174 4.56 -5.93 9.58
C VAL A 174 4.14 -6.61 8.29
N GLU A 175 4.65 -7.82 8.03
CA GLU A 175 4.19 -8.62 6.88
C GLU A 175 2.75 -9.12 7.12
N VAL A 176 2.02 -9.25 6.03
CA VAL A 176 0.64 -9.76 6.09
C VAL A 176 0.61 -11.25 6.39
N ARG A 177 -0.41 -11.68 7.11
CA ARG A 177 -0.69 -13.09 7.37
C ARG A 177 -1.41 -13.76 6.19
N GLY A 178 -0.81 -13.72 4.98
CA GLY A 178 -1.38 -14.31 3.78
C GLY A 178 -2.85 -13.93 3.53
N LYS A 179 -3.76 -14.90 3.57
CA LYS A 179 -5.20 -14.69 3.34
C LYS A 179 -5.92 -13.85 4.42
N HIS A 180 -5.29 -13.62 5.56
CA HIS A 180 -5.89 -12.87 6.67
C HIS A 180 -5.79 -11.36 6.51
N ARG A 181 -5.01 -10.84 5.53
CA ARG A 181 -4.83 -9.40 5.31
C ARG A 181 -6.13 -8.60 5.32
N ILE A 182 -7.14 -9.06 4.59
CA ILE A 182 -8.42 -8.35 4.50
C ILE A 182 -9.11 -8.33 5.87
N THR A 183 -9.19 -9.46 6.57
CA THR A 183 -9.78 -9.54 7.90
C THR A 183 -9.04 -8.64 8.89
N ASP A 184 -7.71 -8.75 8.96
CA ASP A 184 -6.88 -7.99 9.89
C ASP A 184 -6.98 -6.47 9.69
N TYR A 185 -7.22 -6.03 8.44
CA TYR A 185 -7.27 -4.61 8.09
C TYR A 185 -8.71 -4.06 7.96
N THR A 186 -9.73 -4.91 8.14
CA THR A 186 -11.14 -4.50 8.06
C THR A 186 -11.68 -4.14 9.45
N PRO A 187 -12.01 -2.85 9.72
CA PRO A 187 -12.55 -2.44 11.01
C PRO A 187 -14.05 -2.72 11.17
N PHE A 188 -14.82 -2.76 10.07
CA PHE A 188 -16.27 -2.85 10.11
C PHE A 188 -16.78 -3.99 9.22
N LYS A 189 -17.89 -4.62 9.63
CA LYS A 189 -18.51 -5.67 8.85
C LYS A 189 -19.08 -5.10 7.55
N SER A 190 -18.60 -5.61 6.41
CA SER A 190 -19.19 -5.27 5.12
C SER A 190 -20.39 -6.15 4.80
N ARG A 191 -21.50 -5.52 4.39
CA ARG A 191 -22.70 -6.21 3.88
C ARG A 191 -22.55 -6.59 2.42
N VAL A 192 -21.75 -5.79 1.68
CA VAL A 192 -21.55 -5.97 0.24
C VAL A 192 -20.50 -7.05 -0.03
N ASN A 193 -19.37 -7.00 0.67
CA ASN A 193 -18.21 -7.87 0.40
C ASN A 193 -18.10 -9.07 1.33
N GLY A 194 -18.92 -9.15 2.39
CA GLY A 194 -18.94 -10.26 3.34
C GLY A 194 -17.69 -10.41 4.21
N TYR A 195 -16.79 -9.40 4.21
CA TYR A 195 -15.57 -9.44 5.01
C TYR A 195 -15.87 -9.35 6.51
N ALA A 196 -15.18 -10.19 7.28
CA ALA A 196 -15.27 -10.17 8.73
C ALA A 196 -14.31 -9.11 9.31
N PRO A 197 -14.75 -8.32 10.29
CA PRO A 197 -13.89 -7.35 10.96
C PRO A 197 -12.90 -8.05 11.90
N GLY A 198 -11.62 -7.70 11.79
CA GLY A 198 -10.53 -8.19 12.63
C GLY A 198 -9.56 -7.09 13.07
N ALA A 199 -9.80 -5.86 12.63
CA ALA A 199 -8.92 -4.72 12.86
C ALA A 199 -8.69 -4.42 14.35
N ASP A 200 -9.69 -4.65 15.21
CA ASP A 200 -9.53 -4.47 16.66
C ASP A 200 -8.47 -5.43 17.23
N THR A 201 -8.56 -6.72 16.88
CA THR A 201 -7.59 -7.73 17.31
C THR A 201 -6.19 -7.44 16.77
N TYR A 202 -6.09 -7.03 15.51
CA TYR A 202 -4.82 -6.63 14.91
C TYR A 202 -4.25 -5.35 15.56
N THR A 203 -5.09 -4.36 15.87
CA THR A 203 -4.68 -3.15 16.60
C THR A 203 -4.14 -3.49 17.98
N ARG A 204 -4.75 -4.44 18.69
CA ARG A 204 -4.25 -4.92 19.97
C ARG A 204 -2.88 -5.57 19.82
N PHE A 205 -2.68 -6.44 18.84
CA PHE A 205 -1.35 -6.97 18.53
C PHE A 205 -0.31 -5.86 18.35
N LEU A 206 -0.61 -4.84 17.54
CA LEU A 206 0.31 -3.74 17.30
C LEU A 206 0.68 -2.99 18.58
N THR A 207 -0.27 -2.81 19.49
CA THR A 207 -0.12 -1.93 20.65
C THR A 207 0.19 -2.65 21.97
N GLU A 208 -0.22 -3.90 22.12
CA GLU A 208 -0.06 -4.68 23.35
C GLU A 208 1.11 -5.70 23.25
N THR A 209 1.44 -6.15 22.04
CA THR A 209 2.54 -7.11 21.80
C THR A 209 3.70 -6.49 21.03
N LEU A 210 3.47 -5.98 19.81
CA LEU A 210 4.56 -5.53 18.93
C LEU A 210 5.27 -4.29 19.48
N LYS A 211 4.54 -3.21 19.78
CA LYS A 211 5.18 -1.97 20.25
C LYS A 211 5.98 -2.17 21.55
N PRO A 212 5.46 -2.83 22.60
CA PRO A 212 6.26 -3.13 23.79
C PRO A 212 7.51 -3.97 23.50
N PHE A 213 7.42 -4.94 22.57
CA PHE A 213 8.58 -5.72 22.15
C PHE A 213 9.64 -4.83 21.49
N ILE A 214 9.25 -3.95 20.57
CA ILE A 214 10.16 -3.03 19.87
C ILE A 214 10.79 -2.05 20.84
N ASP A 215 10.03 -1.42 21.72
CA ASP A 215 10.53 -0.45 22.69
C ASP A 215 11.49 -1.07 23.72
N ASN A 216 11.31 -2.35 24.05
CA ASN A 216 12.20 -3.09 24.94
C ASN A 216 13.48 -3.56 24.24
N LYS A 217 13.40 -3.94 22.96
CA LYS A 217 14.54 -4.48 22.20
C LYS A 217 15.43 -3.39 21.61
N TYR A 218 14.86 -2.24 21.23
CA TYR A 218 15.56 -1.18 20.51
C TYR A 218 15.53 0.16 21.25
N ARG A 219 16.41 1.06 20.83
CA ARG A 219 16.50 2.43 21.35
C ARG A 219 15.47 3.32 20.66
N THR A 220 14.24 3.25 21.11
CA THR A 220 13.11 4.02 20.60
C THR A 220 12.80 5.23 21.47
N LEU A 221 12.22 6.28 20.86
CA LEU A 221 11.43 7.30 21.55
C LEU A 221 9.99 6.78 21.60
N GLY A 222 9.62 6.15 22.72
CA GLY A 222 8.38 5.36 22.82
C GLY A 222 7.12 6.18 23.09
N ASP A 223 7.22 7.50 23.20
CA ASP A 223 6.06 8.38 23.42
C ASP A 223 5.24 8.60 22.14
N ARG A 224 4.03 9.14 22.32
CA ARG A 224 3.05 9.37 21.26
C ARG A 224 3.58 10.24 20.11
N GLU A 225 4.33 11.28 20.43
CA GLU A 225 4.78 12.27 19.44
C GLU A 225 5.81 11.68 18.47
N HIS A 226 6.56 10.69 18.94
CA HIS A 226 7.60 9.99 18.19
C HIS A 226 7.15 8.62 17.64
N THR A 227 5.87 8.28 17.79
CA THR A 227 5.30 7.03 17.29
C THR A 227 4.30 7.32 16.17
N GLY A 228 4.56 6.75 15.00
CA GLY A 228 3.68 6.86 13.82
C GLY A 228 3.22 5.50 13.31
N ILE A 229 2.11 5.51 12.56
CA ILE A 229 1.57 4.34 11.84
C ILE A 229 1.20 4.73 10.41
N ALA A 230 1.57 3.92 9.42
CA ALA A 230 1.29 4.23 8.02
C ALA A 230 1.05 2.98 7.17
N GLY A 231 0.35 3.17 6.06
CA GLY A 231 0.11 2.15 5.04
C GLY A 231 -0.75 2.67 3.91
N ALA A 232 -0.97 1.83 2.89
CA ALA A 232 -1.78 2.20 1.74
C ALA A 232 -2.98 1.27 1.55
N SER A 233 -3.99 1.76 0.82
CA SER A 233 -5.16 0.94 0.49
C SER A 233 -5.88 0.48 1.77
N PHE A 234 -6.02 -0.85 1.96
CA PHE A 234 -6.48 -1.42 3.23
C PHE A 234 -5.50 -1.09 4.38
N GLY A 235 -4.18 -1.02 4.10
CA GLY A 235 -3.18 -0.56 5.06
C GLY A 235 -3.38 0.90 5.49
N GLY A 236 -3.85 1.77 4.59
CA GLY A 236 -4.24 3.14 4.90
C GLY A 236 -5.50 3.21 5.77
N LEU A 237 -6.47 2.34 5.50
CA LEU A 237 -7.70 2.24 6.31
C LEU A 237 -7.39 1.79 7.74
N ILE A 238 -6.60 0.70 7.91
CA ILE A 238 -6.22 0.22 9.25
C ILE A 238 -5.31 1.21 9.97
N SER A 239 -4.46 1.97 9.26
CA SER A 239 -3.66 3.04 9.87
C SER A 239 -4.54 4.13 10.47
N LEU A 240 -5.60 4.54 9.78
CA LEU A 240 -6.60 5.49 10.31
C LEU A 240 -7.31 4.90 11.53
N TYR A 241 -7.80 3.67 11.43
CA TYR A 241 -8.51 3.01 12.51
C TYR A 241 -7.62 2.85 13.75
N ALA A 242 -6.49 2.16 13.62
CA ALA A 242 -5.60 1.88 14.75
C ALA A 242 -5.01 3.16 15.35
N GLY A 243 -4.60 4.10 14.49
CA GLY A 243 -4.03 5.37 14.94
C GLY A 243 -5.01 6.23 15.73
N LEU A 244 -6.29 6.24 15.36
CA LEU A 244 -7.34 6.99 16.08
C LEU A 244 -7.90 6.24 17.28
N ALA A 245 -8.10 4.92 17.18
CA ALA A 245 -8.50 4.08 18.30
C ALA A 245 -7.46 4.09 19.44
N ARG A 246 -6.18 4.28 19.10
CA ARG A 246 -5.05 4.36 20.02
C ARG A 246 -4.29 5.67 19.86
N ALA A 247 -5.03 6.78 19.86
CA ALA A 247 -4.47 8.13 19.83
C ALA A 247 -3.60 8.45 21.06
N ASP A 248 -3.66 7.64 22.10
CA ASP A 248 -2.75 7.65 23.24
C ASP A 248 -1.33 7.16 22.88
N ILE A 249 -1.19 6.35 21.84
CA ILE A 249 0.06 5.74 21.37
C ILE A 249 0.60 6.42 20.10
N TYR A 250 -0.27 6.65 19.12
CA TYR A 250 0.11 7.16 17.81
C TYR A 250 -0.17 8.66 17.68
N GLY A 251 0.89 9.47 17.54
CA GLY A 251 0.79 10.90 17.27
C GLY A 251 0.79 11.24 15.78
N PHE A 252 1.16 10.27 14.94
CA PHE A 252 1.21 10.42 13.49
C PHE A 252 0.50 9.26 12.79
N ILE A 253 -0.31 9.58 11.77
CA ILE A 253 -1.03 8.62 10.94
C ILE A 253 -0.77 8.96 9.47
N GLY A 254 -0.25 8.00 8.70
CA GLY A 254 -0.04 8.10 7.26
C GLY A 254 -1.01 7.18 6.51
N ALA A 255 -2.08 7.73 5.96
CA ALA A 255 -3.09 6.99 5.20
C ALA A 255 -2.96 7.30 3.70
N PHE A 256 -2.24 6.44 2.99
CA PHE A 256 -2.07 6.54 1.54
C PHE A 256 -3.23 5.85 0.84
N SER A 257 -3.92 6.55 -0.04
CA SER A 257 -5.02 6.01 -0.85
C SER A 257 -5.95 5.07 -0.05
N PRO A 258 -6.49 5.49 1.12
CA PRO A 258 -7.20 4.59 2.02
C PRO A 258 -8.48 4.06 1.38
N SER A 259 -8.73 2.75 1.52
CA SER A 259 -9.91 2.06 1.00
C SER A 259 -11.16 2.36 1.85
N LEU A 260 -11.65 3.61 1.81
CA LEU A 260 -12.75 4.11 2.63
C LEU A 260 -14.10 3.42 2.36
N TRP A 261 -14.23 2.77 1.21
CA TRP A 261 -15.42 2.01 0.82
C TRP A 261 -15.55 0.68 1.57
N LEU A 262 -14.44 0.16 2.13
CA LEU A 262 -14.45 -1.09 2.87
C LEU A 262 -15.24 -0.93 4.18
N GLY A 263 -16.13 -1.88 4.48
CA GLY A 263 -17.05 -1.77 5.60
C GLY A 263 -18.19 -0.77 5.33
N ASP A 264 -18.61 -0.64 4.06
CA ASP A 264 -19.76 0.14 3.63
C ASP A 264 -19.70 1.61 4.09
N PHE A 265 -18.51 2.21 4.10
CA PHE A 265 -18.22 3.58 4.54
C PHE A 265 -18.50 3.85 6.04
N GLU A 266 -18.64 2.83 6.87
CA GLU A 266 -18.86 2.99 8.31
C GLU A 266 -17.74 3.76 9.03
N MET A 267 -16.55 3.86 8.41
CA MET A 267 -15.45 4.67 8.91
C MET A 267 -15.87 6.13 9.20
N PHE A 268 -16.69 6.75 8.35
CA PHE A 268 -17.12 8.12 8.54
C PHE A 268 -17.99 8.30 9.80
N GLY A 269 -18.94 7.37 10.03
CA GLY A 269 -19.76 7.39 11.25
C GLY A 269 -18.93 7.08 12.51
N TRP A 270 -18.00 6.16 12.42
CA TRP A 270 -17.11 5.83 13.54
C TRP A 270 -16.20 7.02 13.91
N LEU A 271 -15.69 7.77 12.93
CA LEU A 271 -14.87 8.95 13.17
C LEU A 271 -15.59 10.03 14.01
N GLU A 272 -16.91 10.10 13.94
CA GLU A 272 -17.68 11.03 14.78
C GLU A 272 -17.57 10.73 16.28
N THR A 273 -17.19 9.51 16.62
CA THR A 273 -17.00 9.06 18.02
C THR A 273 -15.55 9.18 18.51
N GLN A 274 -14.59 9.48 17.61
CA GLN A 274 -13.18 9.57 17.95
C GLN A 274 -12.75 11.01 18.24
N ASP A 275 -11.69 11.17 19.01
CA ASP A 275 -11.04 12.46 19.22
C ASP A 275 -9.66 12.47 18.50
N PRO A 276 -9.57 13.05 17.29
CA PRO A 276 -8.32 13.15 16.56
C PRO A 276 -7.46 14.34 16.98
N SER A 277 -7.88 15.12 17.99
CA SER A 277 -7.20 16.36 18.39
C SER A 277 -5.73 16.10 18.75
N GLY A 278 -4.85 16.98 18.29
CA GLY A 278 -3.41 16.86 18.45
C GLY A 278 -2.74 15.75 17.64
N SER A 279 -3.48 14.96 16.84
CA SER A 279 -2.89 14.01 15.89
C SER A 279 -2.45 14.72 14.62
N ARG A 280 -1.37 14.22 14.01
CA ARG A 280 -0.92 14.63 12.67
C ARG A 280 -1.32 13.54 11.69
N ILE A 281 -2.17 13.87 10.72
CA ILE A 281 -2.76 12.88 9.83
C ILE A 281 -2.49 13.27 8.38
N TYR A 282 -1.79 12.40 7.66
CA TYR A 282 -1.64 12.48 6.23
C TYR A 282 -2.70 11.63 5.56
N VAL A 283 -3.35 12.19 4.55
CA VAL A 283 -4.31 11.49 3.68
C VAL A 283 -4.03 11.89 2.24
N ASP A 284 -4.01 10.94 1.34
CA ASP A 284 -3.93 11.22 -0.09
C ASP A 284 -4.87 10.36 -0.94
N MET A 285 -4.96 10.69 -2.21
CA MET A 285 -5.63 9.89 -3.24
C MET A 285 -5.08 10.26 -4.61
N GLY A 286 -4.80 9.27 -5.45
CA GLY A 286 -4.41 9.47 -6.83
C GLY A 286 -5.59 9.86 -7.73
N THR A 287 -5.33 10.58 -8.82
CA THR A 287 -6.39 10.97 -9.77
C THR A 287 -6.79 9.87 -10.75
N HIS A 288 -6.04 8.76 -10.78
CA HIS A 288 -6.33 7.59 -11.62
C HIS A 288 -6.63 6.34 -10.77
N GLU A 289 -7.20 6.50 -9.57
CA GLU A 289 -7.56 5.37 -8.71
C GLU A 289 -9.03 4.99 -8.88
N GLY A 290 -9.29 3.97 -9.70
CA GLY A 290 -10.63 3.45 -9.99
C GLY A 290 -10.75 2.96 -11.44
N ASP A 291 -11.92 2.51 -11.82
CA ASP A 291 -12.17 1.92 -13.14
C ASP A 291 -12.38 2.99 -14.23
N ASP A 292 -12.77 4.20 -13.82
CA ASP A 292 -12.96 5.35 -14.71
C ASP A 292 -12.68 6.68 -13.99
N ILE A 293 -12.64 7.76 -14.77
CA ILE A 293 -12.34 9.12 -14.28
C ILE A 293 -13.40 9.60 -13.28
N ASP A 294 -14.66 9.26 -13.45
CA ASP A 294 -15.74 9.71 -12.57
C ASP A 294 -15.66 9.00 -11.21
N PHE A 295 -15.35 7.70 -11.20
CA PHE A 295 -15.13 6.94 -9.98
C PHE A 295 -13.85 7.44 -9.25
N ALA A 296 -12.77 7.68 -9.97
CA ALA A 296 -11.55 8.26 -9.41
C ALA A 296 -11.82 9.64 -8.77
N ALA A 297 -12.62 10.49 -9.41
CA ALA A 297 -13.04 11.77 -8.84
C ALA A 297 -13.91 11.61 -7.57
N LEU A 298 -14.72 10.55 -7.50
CA LEU A 298 -15.51 10.22 -6.31
C LEU A 298 -14.63 9.82 -5.15
N THR A 299 -13.64 8.92 -5.36
CA THR A 299 -12.71 8.47 -4.31
C THR A 299 -11.87 9.62 -3.76
N GLN A 300 -11.39 10.52 -4.63
CA GLN A 300 -10.70 11.75 -4.23
C GLN A 300 -11.60 12.65 -3.36
N ARG A 301 -12.87 12.83 -3.76
CA ARG A 301 -13.83 13.61 -2.97
C ARG A 301 -14.04 13.00 -1.59
N GLN A 302 -14.15 11.69 -1.48
CA GLN A 302 -14.28 10.99 -0.20
C GLN A 302 -13.04 11.19 0.69
N ALA A 303 -11.84 11.05 0.14
CA ALA A 303 -10.59 11.30 0.87
C ALA A 303 -10.49 12.77 1.34
N LYS A 304 -10.93 13.72 0.52
CA LYS A 304 -10.99 15.13 0.90
C LYS A 304 -12.02 15.42 1.98
N ILE A 305 -13.18 14.77 1.93
CA ILE A 305 -14.21 14.87 3.01
C ILE A 305 -13.63 14.32 4.31
N LEU A 306 -12.99 13.15 4.29
CA LEU A 306 -12.30 12.58 5.45
C LEU A 306 -11.30 13.58 6.05
N ALA A 307 -10.42 14.16 5.23
CA ALA A 307 -9.42 15.13 5.67
C ALA A 307 -10.09 16.35 6.33
N THR A 308 -11.16 16.88 5.73
CA THR A 308 -11.91 18.02 6.26
C THR A 308 -12.58 17.70 7.60
N LEU A 309 -13.15 16.50 7.74
CA LEU A 309 -13.77 16.06 9.01
C LEU A 309 -12.73 15.93 10.13
N LEU A 310 -11.58 15.35 9.85
CA LEU A 310 -10.49 15.21 10.81
C LEU A 310 -9.92 16.56 11.23
N GLU A 311 -9.72 17.47 10.29
CA GLU A 311 -9.26 18.84 10.54
C GLU A 311 -10.26 19.64 11.38
N GLY A 312 -11.56 19.56 11.05
CA GLY A 312 -12.64 20.18 11.81
C GLY A 312 -12.78 19.67 13.25
N ARG A 313 -12.20 18.52 13.57
CA ARG A 313 -12.14 17.90 14.90
C ARG A 313 -10.79 18.09 15.61
N GLY A 314 -9.92 18.98 15.09
CA GLY A 314 -8.68 19.39 15.76
C GLY A 314 -7.43 18.57 15.42
N ALA A 315 -7.48 17.69 14.41
CA ALA A 315 -6.28 17.10 13.86
C ALA A 315 -5.50 18.10 13.00
N LYS A 316 -4.18 17.97 12.96
CA LYS A 316 -3.35 18.64 11.95
C LYS A 316 -3.27 17.77 10.71
N VAL A 317 -4.07 18.11 9.69
CA VAL A 317 -4.18 17.28 8.48
C VAL A 317 -3.34 17.83 7.34
N ARG A 318 -2.75 16.93 6.56
CA ARG A 318 -2.17 17.20 5.24
C ARG A 318 -2.89 16.32 4.24
N PHE A 319 -3.69 16.92 3.36
CA PHE A 319 -4.31 16.24 2.23
C PHE A 319 -3.53 16.50 0.94
N VAL A 320 -3.27 15.45 0.15
CA VAL A 320 -2.55 15.52 -1.13
C VAL A 320 -3.33 14.81 -2.22
N THR A 321 -3.45 15.44 -3.38
CA THR A 321 -3.91 14.79 -4.60
C THR A 321 -2.69 14.35 -5.42
N GLY A 322 -2.59 13.07 -5.73
CA GLY A 322 -1.55 12.52 -6.61
C GLY A 322 -1.99 12.63 -8.07
N GLU A 323 -1.51 13.66 -8.77
CA GLU A 323 -1.87 13.87 -10.17
C GLU A 323 -1.28 12.80 -11.09
N GLY A 324 -2.11 12.10 -11.87
CA GLY A 324 -1.72 10.99 -12.72
C GLY A 324 -1.39 9.70 -11.99
N HIS A 325 -1.49 9.67 -10.66
CA HIS A 325 -1.13 8.51 -9.85
C HIS A 325 -2.25 7.47 -9.83
N TRP A 326 -1.83 6.23 -9.97
CA TRP A 326 -2.66 5.03 -9.86
C TRP A 326 -2.58 4.43 -8.45
N HIS A 327 -3.37 3.40 -8.20
CA HIS A 327 -3.44 2.73 -6.90
C HIS A 327 -2.35 1.66 -6.76
N ASP A 328 -1.11 2.06 -6.56
CA ASP A 328 0.04 1.14 -6.47
C ASP A 328 1.26 1.70 -5.72
N GLU A 329 2.21 0.80 -5.49
CA GLU A 329 3.46 1.06 -4.77
C GLU A 329 4.31 2.14 -5.46
N THR A 330 4.32 2.25 -6.79
CA THR A 330 5.08 3.29 -7.50
C THR A 330 4.60 4.69 -7.11
N ALA A 331 3.28 4.88 -7.11
CA ALA A 331 2.65 6.14 -6.74
C ALA A 331 2.85 6.47 -5.25
N TRP A 332 2.78 5.47 -4.36
CA TRP A 332 3.00 5.66 -2.92
C TRP A 332 4.46 5.92 -2.60
N ALA A 333 5.41 5.21 -3.23
CA ALA A 333 6.85 5.43 -3.12
C ALA A 333 7.24 6.88 -3.45
N GLU A 334 6.67 7.45 -4.53
CA GLU A 334 6.93 8.84 -4.92
C GLU A 334 6.50 9.85 -3.86
N ARG A 335 5.37 9.60 -3.17
CA ARG A 335 4.83 10.50 -2.15
C ARG A 335 5.45 10.31 -0.75
N PHE A 336 5.94 9.09 -0.46
CA PHE A 336 6.38 8.68 0.87
C PHE A 336 7.49 9.54 1.49
N PRO A 337 8.59 9.94 0.78
CA PRO A 337 9.67 10.71 1.38
C PRO A 337 9.23 12.04 2.00
N ALA A 338 8.27 12.72 1.37
CA ALA A 338 7.72 13.97 1.90
C ALA A 338 6.88 13.75 3.17
N VAL A 339 6.22 12.59 3.28
CA VAL A 339 5.42 12.19 4.44
C VAL A 339 6.32 11.80 5.61
N LEU A 340 7.36 11.00 5.37
CA LEU A 340 8.35 10.62 6.37
C LEU A 340 9.06 11.88 6.92
N ARG A 341 9.44 12.80 6.05
CA ARG A 341 10.01 14.10 6.46
C ARG A 341 9.05 14.89 7.36
N TRP A 342 7.76 14.87 7.05
CA TRP A 342 6.77 15.58 7.87
C TRP A 342 6.57 14.92 9.24
N PHE A 343 6.60 13.60 9.29
CA PHE A 343 6.63 12.87 10.56
C PHE A 343 7.83 13.31 11.43
N LEU A 344 9.04 13.29 10.87
CA LEU A 344 10.29 13.52 11.62
C LEU A 344 10.50 14.98 12.03
N LYS A 345 10.16 15.96 11.19
CA LYS A 345 10.37 17.38 11.52
C LYS A 345 9.50 17.88 12.67
N SER A 346 8.33 17.33 12.86
CA SER A 346 7.45 17.75 13.95
C SER A 346 7.77 17.02 15.27
N SER A 347 8.58 15.97 15.22
CA SER A 347 9.09 15.25 16.39
C SER A 347 10.33 15.93 17.00
N ASN A 348 10.94 16.87 16.27
CA ASN A 348 12.17 17.59 16.66
C ASN A 348 11.91 19.05 17.07
N SER A 349 10.66 19.47 17.21
CA SER A 349 10.22 20.80 17.65
C SER A 349 9.53 20.73 19.00
#